data_1fcaa474a6203419741f5f63629170f3
#
_entry.id   1fcaa474a6203419741f5f63629170f3
#
_cell.length_a   1.000
_cell.length_b   1.000
_cell.length_c   1.000
_cell.angle_alpha   90.00
_cell.angle_beta   90.00
_cell.angle_gamma   90.00
#
_symmetry.space_group_name_H-M   'P 1'
#
loop_
_entity.id
_entity.type
_entity.pdbx_description
1 polymer ?
#
loop_
_entity_poly.entity_id
_entity_poly.type
_entity_poly.pdbx_seq_one_letter_code
_entity_poly.pdbx_strand_id
1 'polypeptide(L)'
;MKLKALFKVRLVLSSFLLLSHAVGQNNTEPLNMGPIINSGARDAEPTFTSDGQTMYFNCFDRKGKVGSDICVTHRQANSWTEPEIVGAVSTDEYLEVEPLLSPDGNQLFIMSNRPGGLGGTDIWVSDLVGGEWTRPRNLGAPFNSPESDHCLYFSGENWEFAYWTSTRPGGFGGNDIWMSQRVQG
;
A
#
# COMPACT_ATOMS: atom_id res chain seq x y z
N MET A 1 -0.75 78.81 -16.53
CA MET A 1 0.27 77.92 -16.00
C MET A 1 -0.45 76.73 -15.43
N LYS A 2 -0.57 75.63 -16.20
CA LYS A 2 -1.29 74.40 -15.81
C LYS A 2 -0.27 73.29 -15.68
N LEU A 3 -0.07 72.80 -14.45
CA LEU A 3 0.80 71.69 -14.13
C LEU A 3 0.08 70.37 -14.53
N LYS A 4 0.68 69.59 -15.43
CA LYS A 4 0.23 68.19 -15.75
C LYS A 4 0.91 67.24 -14.80
N ALA A 5 0.13 66.58 -13.95
CA ALA A 5 0.60 65.48 -13.12
C ALA A 5 0.69 64.20 -13.98
N LEU A 6 1.88 63.64 -14.11
CA LEU A 6 2.11 62.34 -14.71
C LEU A 6 1.85 61.27 -13.65
N PHE A 7 0.80 60.49 -13.82
CA PHE A 7 0.59 59.24 -13.10
C PHE A 7 1.49 58.15 -13.70
N LYS A 8 2.52 57.75 -12.97
CA LYS A 8 3.28 56.51 -13.30
C LYS A 8 2.52 55.31 -12.75
N VAL A 9 1.86 54.58 -13.63
CA VAL A 9 1.34 53.23 -13.31
C VAL A 9 2.53 52.30 -13.21
N ARG A 10 2.85 51.83 -12.00
CA ARG A 10 3.77 50.70 -11.79
C ARG A 10 2.99 49.42 -12.04
N LEU A 11 3.26 48.78 -13.17
CA LEU A 11 2.82 47.41 -13.44
C LEU A 11 3.64 46.45 -12.56
N VAL A 12 3.03 45.94 -11.51
CA VAL A 12 3.62 44.85 -10.72
C VAL A 12 3.30 43.56 -11.48
N LEU A 13 4.27 43.07 -12.26
CA LEU A 13 4.22 41.69 -12.76
C LEU A 13 4.47 40.76 -11.57
N SER A 14 3.41 40.23 -10.98
CA SER A 14 3.53 39.05 -10.13
C SER A 14 3.75 37.85 -11.04
N SER A 15 5.01 37.45 -11.22
CA SER A 15 5.38 36.20 -11.79
C SER A 15 4.92 35.08 -10.81
N PHE A 16 3.76 34.50 -11.07
CA PHE A 16 3.41 33.20 -10.51
C PHE A 16 4.38 32.19 -11.12
N LEU A 17 5.45 31.85 -10.40
CA LEU A 17 6.20 30.64 -10.65
C LEU A 17 5.26 29.46 -10.32
N LEU A 18 4.64 28.91 -11.35
CA LEU A 18 4.09 27.57 -11.28
C LEU A 18 5.26 26.60 -11.11
N LEU A 19 5.61 26.30 -9.85
CA LEU A 19 6.45 25.14 -9.55
C LEU A 19 5.63 23.89 -9.89
N SER A 20 5.70 23.46 -11.15
CA SER A 20 5.35 22.11 -11.52
C SER A 20 6.42 21.20 -10.89
N HIS A 21 6.13 20.64 -9.71
CA HIS A 21 6.93 19.56 -9.16
C HIS A 21 6.67 18.33 -10.03
N ALA A 22 7.46 18.17 -11.08
CA ALA A 22 7.52 16.91 -11.78
C ALA A 22 8.07 15.88 -10.76
N VAL A 23 7.24 14.91 -10.41
CA VAL A 23 7.67 13.73 -9.66
C VAL A 23 8.86 13.14 -10.41
N GLY A 24 10.05 13.21 -9.84
CA GLY A 24 11.26 12.63 -10.42
C GLY A 24 12.45 13.57 -10.65
N GLN A 25 12.30 14.89 -10.65
CA GLN A 25 13.42 15.80 -10.96
C GLN A 25 14.38 16.10 -9.79
N ASN A 26 14.08 15.66 -8.55
CA ASN A 26 14.92 15.84 -7.37
C ASN A 26 15.11 14.56 -6.55
N ASN A 27 14.91 13.38 -7.15
CA ASN A 27 15.19 12.13 -6.44
C ASN A 27 16.70 11.93 -6.31
N THR A 28 17.14 11.62 -5.10
CA THR A 28 18.49 11.14 -4.85
C THR A 28 18.69 9.78 -5.53
N GLU A 29 19.97 9.39 -5.72
CA GLU A 29 20.27 8.03 -6.16
C GLU A 29 19.60 7.00 -5.25
N PRO A 30 19.13 5.86 -5.80
CA PRO A 30 18.52 4.81 -5.01
C PRO A 30 19.46 4.35 -3.89
N LEU A 31 18.92 4.26 -2.68
CA LEU A 31 19.66 3.83 -1.50
C LEU A 31 19.05 2.53 -0.97
N ASN A 32 19.91 1.51 -0.80
CA ASN A 32 19.50 0.28 -0.12
C ASN A 32 19.19 0.60 1.36
N MET A 33 18.06 0.13 1.86
CA MET A 33 17.61 0.39 3.24
C MET A 33 18.46 -0.30 4.32
N GLY A 34 19.43 -1.12 3.91
CA GLY A 34 20.37 -1.77 4.80
C GLY A 34 19.84 -3.04 5.48
N PRO A 35 20.70 -3.70 6.28
CA PRO A 35 20.44 -5.06 6.78
C PRO A 35 19.38 -5.14 7.88
N ILE A 36 18.93 -4.02 8.44
CA ILE A 36 17.81 -4.01 9.39
C ILE A 36 16.51 -4.37 8.64
N ILE A 37 16.29 -3.76 7.48
CA ILE A 37 15.10 -4.00 6.66
C ILE A 37 15.32 -5.17 5.72
N ASN A 38 16.42 -5.15 4.95
CA ASN A 38 16.70 -6.16 3.95
C ASN A 38 17.44 -7.34 4.59
N SER A 39 16.82 -8.50 4.59
CA SER A 39 17.39 -9.75 5.07
C SER A 39 18.29 -10.42 4.01
N GLY A 40 18.78 -11.62 4.30
CA GLY A 40 19.43 -12.48 3.30
C GLY A 40 18.43 -13.19 2.38
N ALA A 41 17.13 -13.09 2.65
CA ALA A 41 16.06 -13.66 1.85
C ALA A 41 15.34 -12.54 1.04
N ARG A 42 14.09 -12.79 0.65
CA ARG A 42 13.28 -11.78 -0.06
C ARG A 42 12.58 -10.87 0.95
N ASP A 43 12.67 -9.56 0.71
CA ASP A 43 11.88 -8.53 1.37
C ASP A 43 11.24 -7.67 0.27
N ALA A 44 9.92 -7.46 0.31
CA ALA A 44 9.18 -6.90 -0.83
C ALA A 44 7.88 -6.21 -0.42
N GLU A 45 7.28 -5.49 -1.37
CA GLU A 45 5.91 -4.99 -1.35
C GLU A 45 5.59 -4.12 -0.11
N PRO A 46 6.37 -3.04 0.12
CA PRO A 46 6.16 -2.19 1.26
C PRO A 46 4.91 -1.32 1.13
N THR A 47 4.16 -1.19 2.21
CA THR A 47 3.07 -0.23 2.38
C THR A 47 3.29 0.57 3.67
N PHE A 48 2.78 1.80 3.73
CA PHE A 48 3.09 2.73 4.81
C PHE A 48 1.82 3.33 5.41
N THR A 49 1.91 3.70 6.68
CA THR A 49 0.97 4.66 7.25
C THR A 49 1.10 6.01 6.55
N SER A 50 0.04 6.80 6.54
CA SER A 50 0.00 8.10 5.85
C SER A 50 1.04 9.10 6.35
N ASP A 51 1.50 8.97 7.61
CA ASP A 51 2.57 9.76 8.21
C ASP A 51 3.97 9.22 7.89
N GLY A 52 4.07 8.06 7.22
CA GLY A 52 5.34 7.39 6.88
C GLY A 52 6.14 6.88 8.07
N GLN A 53 5.52 6.75 9.26
CA GLN A 53 6.22 6.31 10.47
C GLN A 53 6.19 4.79 10.68
N THR A 54 5.26 4.09 10.03
CA THR A 54 5.15 2.63 10.12
C THR A 54 5.13 2.04 8.71
N MET A 55 5.90 0.99 8.50
CA MET A 55 5.96 0.24 7.26
C MET A 55 5.56 -1.22 7.52
N TYR A 56 4.65 -1.73 6.72
CA TYR A 56 4.35 -3.16 6.60
C TYR A 56 4.93 -3.65 5.28
N PHE A 57 5.45 -4.87 5.26
CA PHE A 57 6.06 -5.42 4.05
C PHE A 57 6.10 -6.96 4.12
N ASN A 58 6.27 -7.59 2.97
CA ASN A 58 6.56 -9.02 2.93
C ASN A 58 7.96 -9.27 3.42
N CYS A 59 8.08 -10.19 4.37
CA CYS A 59 9.36 -10.71 4.84
C CYS A 59 9.39 -12.23 4.74
N PHE A 60 10.46 -12.75 4.14
CA PHE A 60 10.64 -14.19 3.94
C PHE A 60 11.71 -14.71 4.87
N ASP A 61 11.51 -15.94 5.38
CA ASP A 61 12.48 -16.71 6.19
C ASP A 61 13.11 -15.89 7.34
N ARG A 62 12.32 -15.04 7.98
CA ARG A 62 12.80 -14.24 9.11
C ARG A 62 12.61 -14.93 10.45
N LYS A 63 13.54 -14.64 11.38
CA LYS A 63 13.49 -15.13 12.79
C LYS A 63 13.33 -16.63 12.94
N GLY A 64 13.87 -17.40 11.97
CA GLY A 64 13.81 -18.87 11.99
C GLY A 64 12.49 -19.46 11.50
N LYS A 65 11.55 -18.66 11.06
CA LYS A 65 10.37 -19.10 10.32
C LYS A 65 10.72 -19.31 8.85
N VAL A 66 10.15 -20.33 8.25
CA VAL A 66 10.26 -20.62 6.82
C VAL A 66 8.94 -20.21 6.16
N GLY A 67 9.04 -19.45 5.08
CA GLY A 67 7.86 -18.99 4.33
C GLY A 67 7.77 -17.49 4.25
N SER A 68 6.58 -17.00 3.94
CA SER A 68 6.30 -15.57 3.80
C SER A 68 5.35 -15.11 4.89
N ASP A 69 5.73 -14.04 5.54
CA ASP A 69 4.97 -13.38 6.60
C ASP A 69 4.80 -11.89 6.27
N ILE A 70 3.89 -11.23 6.96
CA ILE A 70 3.82 -9.77 7.00
C ILE A 70 4.63 -9.27 8.19
N CYS A 71 5.63 -8.46 7.90
CA CYS A 71 6.42 -7.76 8.90
C CYS A 71 5.99 -6.32 9.08
N VAL A 72 6.20 -5.80 10.28
CA VAL A 72 6.03 -4.38 10.62
C VAL A 72 7.32 -3.81 11.18
N THR A 73 7.62 -2.57 10.83
CA THR A 73 8.73 -1.80 11.38
C THR A 73 8.33 -0.34 11.57
N HIS A 74 8.95 0.32 12.51
CA HIS A 74 8.66 1.70 12.86
C HIS A 74 9.88 2.59 12.64
N ARG A 75 9.64 3.82 12.22
CA ARG A 75 10.70 4.80 12.04
C ARG A 75 11.29 5.21 13.37
N GLN A 76 12.61 5.20 13.46
CA GLN A 76 13.36 5.58 14.66
C GLN A 76 14.51 6.52 14.27
N ALA A 77 14.33 7.81 14.53
CA ALA A 77 15.28 8.85 14.11
C ALA A 77 15.64 8.75 12.62
N ASN A 78 16.87 8.34 12.30
CA ASN A 78 17.35 8.19 10.91
C ASN A 78 17.35 6.74 10.41
N SER A 79 16.69 5.83 11.12
CA SER A 79 16.65 4.40 10.83
C SER A 79 15.26 3.83 11.04
N TRP A 80 15.16 2.52 11.07
CA TRP A 80 13.97 1.74 11.35
C TRP A 80 14.25 0.77 12.50
N THR A 81 13.22 0.39 13.23
CA THR A 81 13.33 -0.69 14.23
C THR A 81 13.56 -2.03 13.54
N GLU A 82 14.07 -3.01 14.28
CA GLU A 82 14.10 -4.40 13.81
C GLU A 82 12.68 -4.86 13.48
N PRO A 83 12.42 -5.39 12.27
CA PRO A 83 11.10 -5.81 11.89
C PRO A 83 10.55 -6.93 12.76
N GLU A 84 9.26 -6.85 13.06
CA GLU A 84 8.51 -7.85 13.80
C GLU A 84 7.44 -8.48 12.92
N ILE A 85 7.21 -9.78 13.05
CA ILE A 85 6.14 -10.48 12.36
C ILE A 85 4.80 -10.07 12.99
N VAL A 86 3.84 -9.68 12.16
CA VAL A 86 2.48 -9.34 12.59
C VAL A 86 1.70 -10.64 12.85
N GLY A 87 1.84 -11.18 14.04
CA GLY A 87 1.32 -12.51 14.38
C GLY A 87 -0.20 -12.68 14.27
N ALA A 88 -0.97 -11.57 14.33
CA ALA A 88 -2.42 -11.64 14.11
C ALA A 88 -2.79 -11.98 12.67
N VAL A 89 -1.97 -11.59 11.69
CA VAL A 89 -2.23 -11.79 10.26
C VAL A 89 -1.36 -12.86 9.61
N SER A 90 -0.19 -13.16 10.19
CA SER A 90 0.75 -14.16 9.69
C SER A 90 0.56 -15.51 10.37
N THR A 91 0.84 -16.58 9.65
CA THR A 91 0.74 -17.96 10.14
C THR A 91 2.02 -18.74 9.80
N ASP A 92 2.22 -19.90 10.45
CA ASP A 92 3.35 -20.78 10.15
C ASP A 92 3.07 -21.74 8.97
N GLU A 93 1.80 -21.79 8.50
CA GLU A 93 1.33 -22.85 7.60
C GLU A 93 0.96 -22.31 6.21
N TYR A 94 0.63 -21.04 6.10
CA TYR A 94 0.09 -20.44 4.88
C TYR A 94 0.94 -19.28 4.37
N LEU A 95 0.72 -18.96 3.11
CA LEU A 95 1.31 -17.81 2.45
C LEU A 95 0.58 -16.53 2.90
N GLU A 96 1.31 -15.55 3.41
CA GLU A 96 0.81 -14.19 3.65
C GLU A 96 1.72 -13.20 2.93
N VAL A 97 1.18 -12.51 1.93
CA VAL A 97 1.92 -11.59 1.07
C VAL A 97 1.07 -10.39 0.66
N GLU A 98 1.69 -9.45 -0.04
CA GLU A 98 1.03 -8.29 -0.67
C GLU A 98 0.26 -7.43 0.34
N PRO A 99 0.90 -6.95 1.43
CA PRO A 99 0.21 -6.09 2.37
C PRO A 99 -0.16 -4.77 1.71
N LEU A 100 -1.41 -4.35 1.90
CA LEU A 100 -1.91 -3.04 1.51
C LEU A 100 -2.61 -2.40 2.70
N LEU A 101 -2.05 -1.30 3.20
CA LEU A 101 -2.65 -0.55 4.29
C LEU A 101 -3.66 0.46 3.76
N SER A 102 -4.80 0.58 4.44
CA SER A 102 -5.76 1.63 4.17
C SER A 102 -5.19 3.03 4.42
N PRO A 103 -5.60 4.10 3.69
CA PRO A 103 -5.10 5.45 3.92
C PRO A 103 -5.33 5.97 5.34
N ASP A 104 -6.39 5.52 6.00
CA ASP A 104 -6.69 5.85 7.39
C ASP A 104 -5.91 4.96 8.39
N GLY A 105 -5.17 3.95 7.89
CA GLY A 105 -4.38 3.03 8.69
C GLY A 105 -5.17 1.99 9.48
N ASN A 106 -6.50 1.90 9.28
CA ASN A 106 -7.37 1.07 10.10
C ASN A 106 -7.66 -0.32 9.51
N GLN A 107 -7.26 -0.55 8.26
CA GLN A 107 -7.42 -1.85 7.59
C GLN A 107 -6.11 -2.27 6.92
N LEU A 108 -5.75 -3.53 7.10
CA LEU A 108 -4.63 -4.18 6.44
C LEU A 108 -5.16 -5.31 5.57
N PHE A 109 -5.03 -5.16 4.26
CA PHE A 109 -5.34 -6.19 3.28
C PHE A 109 -4.10 -7.03 3.04
N ILE A 110 -4.29 -8.32 2.87
CA ILE A 110 -3.23 -9.28 2.52
C ILE A 110 -3.77 -10.29 1.53
N MET A 111 -2.89 -10.91 0.77
CA MET A 111 -3.20 -12.11 0.01
C MET A 111 -2.78 -13.34 0.83
N SER A 112 -3.63 -14.38 0.86
CA SER A 112 -3.30 -15.64 1.54
C SER A 112 -4.05 -16.83 0.93
N ASN A 113 -3.42 -17.99 0.99
CA ASN A 113 -4.01 -19.29 0.63
C ASN A 113 -4.56 -20.05 1.85
N ARG A 114 -4.81 -19.34 2.96
CA ARG A 114 -5.36 -19.93 4.19
C ARG A 114 -6.75 -20.50 3.98
N PRO A 115 -7.16 -21.52 4.77
CA PRO A 115 -8.48 -22.11 4.67
C PRO A 115 -9.60 -21.13 5.01
N GLY A 116 -10.77 -21.35 4.39
CA GLY A 116 -11.94 -20.49 4.52
C GLY A 116 -12.03 -19.41 3.44
N GLY A 117 -11.16 -19.46 2.43
CA GLY A 117 -11.26 -18.70 1.20
C GLY A 117 -12.24 -19.29 0.19
N LEU A 118 -12.33 -18.66 -0.98
CA LEU A 118 -13.16 -19.11 -2.09
C LEU A 118 -12.34 -19.85 -3.15
N GLY A 119 -11.06 -19.50 -3.31
CA GLY A 119 -10.18 -20.00 -4.35
C GLY A 119 -8.83 -20.50 -3.87
N GLY A 120 -7.85 -20.44 -4.78
CA GLY A 120 -6.47 -20.86 -4.49
C GLY A 120 -5.76 -19.88 -3.57
N THR A 121 -5.76 -18.61 -3.93
CA THR A 121 -5.35 -17.46 -3.12
C THR A 121 -6.46 -16.43 -3.12
N ASP A 122 -6.71 -15.84 -1.98
CA ASP A 122 -7.75 -14.86 -1.78
C ASP A 122 -7.20 -13.60 -1.14
N ILE A 123 -7.94 -12.51 -1.27
CA ILE A 123 -7.70 -11.25 -0.58
C ILE A 123 -8.43 -11.29 0.76
N TRP A 124 -7.69 -11.02 1.82
CA TRP A 124 -8.17 -11.00 3.20
C TRP A 124 -7.99 -9.62 3.78
N VAL A 125 -8.79 -9.26 4.77
CA VAL A 125 -8.69 -7.98 5.47
C VAL A 125 -8.72 -8.17 6.97
N SER A 126 -7.81 -7.47 7.65
CA SER A 126 -7.73 -7.34 9.10
C SER A 126 -8.07 -5.89 9.48
N ASP A 127 -8.85 -5.71 10.52
CA ASP A 127 -9.21 -4.39 11.05
C ASP A 127 -8.34 -4.06 12.28
N LEU A 128 -7.92 -2.80 12.43
CA LEU A 128 -7.17 -2.34 13.60
C LEU A 128 -8.17 -1.94 14.69
N VAL A 129 -8.20 -2.69 15.77
CA VAL A 129 -9.12 -2.46 16.90
C VAL A 129 -8.33 -2.33 18.20
N GLY A 130 -8.45 -1.17 18.86
CA GLY A 130 -7.73 -0.93 20.09
C GLY A 130 -6.20 -0.93 19.98
N GLY A 131 -5.67 -0.72 18.77
CA GLY A 131 -4.23 -0.75 18.47
C GLY A 131 -3.70 -2.14 18.08
N GLU A 132 -4.55 -3.15 17.99
CA GLU A 132 -4.19 -4.50 17.60
C GLU A 132 -4.92 -4.94 16.34
N TRP A 133 -4.24 -5.68 15.48
CA TRP A 133 -4.84 -6.29 14.28
C TRP A 133 -5.73 -7.47 14.66
N THR A 134 -6.92 -7.50 14.10
CA THR A 134 -7.81 -8.65 14.26
C THR A 134 -7.34 -9.83 13.38
N ARG A 135 -7.86 -11.02 13.63
CA ARG A 135 -7.69 -12.14 12.69
C ARG A 135 -8.29 -11.77 11.35
N PRO A 136 -7.57 -11.96 10.22
CA PRO A 136 -8.09 -11.64 8.90
C PRO A 136 -9.37 -12.40 8.57
N ARG A 137 -10.32 -11.71 7.95
CA ARG A 137 -11.53 -12.27 7.34
C ARG A 137 -11.40 -12.24 5.82
N ASN A 138 -11.97 -13.23 5.15
CA ASN A 138 -12.04 -13.24 3.69
C ASN A 138 -12.83 -12.02 3.18
N LEU A 139 -12.33 -11.31 2.16
CA LEU A 139 -13.01 -10.13 1.63
C LEU A 139 -14.29 -10.49 0.86
N GLY A 140 -14.36 -11.72 0.34
CA GLY A 140 -15.53 -12.22 -0.38
C GLY A 140 -15.71 -11.62 -1.76
N ALA A 141 -16.84 -11.95 -2.38
CA ALA A 141 -17.21 -11.35 -3.66
C ALA A 141 -17.52 -9.85 -3.50
N PRO A 142 -17.22 -9.02 -4.51
CA PRO A 142 -16.76 -9.38 -5.85
C PRO A 142 -15.25 -9.60 -5.96
N PHE A 143 -14.47 -9.34 -4.90
CA PHE A 143 -13.01 -9.39 -4.94
C PHE A 143 -12.51 -10.82 -5.13
N ASN A 144 -12.96 -11.74 -4.30
CA ASN A 144 -12.56 -13.14 -4.34
C ASN A 144 -13.52 -13.98 -5.19
N SER A 145 -12.95 -14.97 -5.85
CA SER A 145 -13.60 -15.92 -6.75
C SER A 145 -13.14 -17.36 -6.43
N PRO A 146 -13.69 -18.41 -7.06
CA PRO A 146 -13.16 -19.76 -6.95
C PRO A 146 -11.74 -19.96 -7.48
N GLU A 147 -11.20 -18.97 -8.19
CA GLU A 147 -9.84 -18.98 -8.73
C GLU A 147 -8.86 -18.26 -7.78
N SER A 148 -7.71 -17.82 -8.30
CA SER A 148 -6.75 -17.02 -7.52
C SER A 148 -6.98 -15.53 -7.72
N ASP A 149 -7.06 -14.80 -6.62
CA ASP A 149 -7.26 -13.36 -6.55
C ASP A 149 -6.17 -12.71 -5.71
N HIS A 150 -5.50 -11.67 -6.23
CA HIS A 150 -4.33 -11.06 -5.60
C HIS A 150 -4.05 -9.64 -6.11
N CYS A 151 -3.00 -8.97 -5.60
CA CYS A 151 -2.57 -7.63 -6.02
C CYS A 151 -3.69 -6.59 -5.94
N LEU A 152 -4.37 -6.48 -4.78
CA LEU A 152 -5.39 -5.45 -4.56
C LEU A 152 -4.76 -4.06 -4.53
N TYR A 153 -5.42 -3.12 -5.19
CA TYR A 153 -5.07 -1.72 -5.16
C TYR A 153 -6.33 -0.84 -5.18
N PHE A 154 -6.29 0.30 -4.49
CA PHE A 154 -7.39 1.27 -4.51
C PHE A 154 -6.96 2.58 -5.14
N SER A 155 -7.88 3.25 -5.84
CA SER A 155 -7.69 4.58 -6.40
C SER A 155 -8.94 5.44 -6.30
N GLY A 156 -8.79 6.72 -6.63
CA GLY A 156 -9.84 7.72 -6.49
C GLY A 156 -9.99 8.24 -5.05
N GLU A 157 -10.79 9.29 -4.89
CA GLU A 157 -11.11 9.80 -3.58
C GLU A 157 -11.94 8.77 -2.79
N ASN A 158 -11.59 8.57 -1.51
CA ASN A 158 -12.30 7.62 -0.63
C ASN A 158 -12.39 6.19 -1.17
N TRP A 159 -11.40 5.74 -1.95
CA TRP A 159 -11.36 4.39 -2.52
C TRP A 159 -12.55 4.12 -3.46
N GLU A 160 -12.80 5.03 -4.32
CA GLU A 160 -13.89 4.93 -5.28
C GLU A 160 -13.74 3.70 -6.17
N PHE A 161 -12.50 3.37 -6.56
CA PHE A 161 -12.19 2.23 -7.42
C PHE A 161 -11.24 1.26 -6.73
N ALA A 162 -11.53 -0.02 -6.88
CA ALA A 162 -10.66 -1.11 -6.53
C ALA A 162 -10.20 -1.83 -7.79
N TYR A 163 -8.91 -2.18 -7.85
CA TYR A 163 -8.30 -2.97 -8.91
C TYR A 163 -7.61 -4.16 -8.28
N TRP A 164 -7.71 -5.30 -8.90
CA TRP A 164 -7.00 -6.50 -8.47
C TRP A 164 -6.70 -7.40 -9.64
N THR A 165 -5.82 -8.36 -9.44
CA THR A 165 -5.49 -9.39 -10.42
C THR A 165 -6.29 -10.65 -10.11
N SER A 166 -6.82 -11.30 -11.12
CA SER A 166 -7.58 -12.55 -10.96
C SER A 166 -7.41 -13.47 -12.16
N THR A 167 -7.43 -14.76 -11.89
CA THR A 167 -7.47 -15.81 -12.93
C THR A 167 -8.88 -16.28 -13.23
N ARG A 168 -9.92 -15.58 -12.73
CA ARG A 168 -11.33 -15.94 -12.91
C ARG A 168 -11.74 -15.98 -14.38
N PRO A 169 -12.74 -16.80 -14.76
CA PRO A 169 -13.26 -16.87 -16.13
C PRO A 169 -13.80 -15.50 -16.61
N GLY A 170 -13.66 -15.28 -17.92
CA GLY A 170 -14.14 -14.05 -18.58
C GLY A 170 -13.04 -13.02 -18.88
N GLY A 171 -11.80 -13.30 -18.50
CA GLY A 171 -10.62 -12.52 -18.88
C GLY A 171 -10.09 -12.89 -20.26
N PHE A 172 -8.92 -12.35 -20.61
CA PHE A 172 -8.25 -12.56 -21.91
C PHE A 172 -7.02 -13.47 -21.82
N GLY A 173 -6.55 -13.78 -20.62
CA GLY A 173 -5.35 -14.57 -20.40
C GLY A 173 -5.37 -15.39 -19.12
N GLY A 174 -4.21 -15.58 -18.50
CA GLY A 174 -4.09 -16.20 -17.18
C GLY A 174 -4.49 -15.22 -16.08
N ASN A 175 -3.62 -14.24 -15.81
CA ASN A 175 -3.88 -13.16 -14.88
C ASN A 175 -4.40 -11.93 -15.63
N ASP A 176 -5.59 -11.47 -15.30
CA ASP A 176 -6.18 -10.26 -15.83
C ASP A 176 -6.42 -9.24 -14.72
N ILE A 177 -6.41 -7.96 -15.07
CA ILE A 177 -6.76 -6.86 -14.15
C ILE A 177 -8.27 -6.70 -14.15
N TRP A 178 -8.85 -6.76 -12.97
CA TRP A 178 -10.28 -6.54 -12.73
C TRP A 178 -10.49 -5.26 -11.95
N MET A 179 -11.64 -4.65 -12.13
CA MET A 179 -12.00 -3.39 -11.47
C MET A 179 -13.42 -3.47 -10.92
N SER A 180 -13.61 -2.85 -9.78
CA SER A 180 -14.92 -2.56 -9.21
C SER A 180 -14.99 -1.12 -8.77
N GLN A 181 -16.16 -0.51 -8.93
CA GLN A 181 -16.44 0.83 -8.43
C GLN A 181 -17.33 0.71 -7.19
N ARG A 182 -16.96 1.48 -6.16
CA ARG A 182 -17.75 1.59 -4.94
C ARG A 182 -19.05 2.30 -5.26
N VAL A 183 -20.17 1.64 -5.04
CA VAL A 183 -21.50 2.28 -5.12
C VAL A 183 -21.77 2.90 -3.77
N GLN A 184 -22.01 4.21 -3.76
CA GLN A 184 -22.52 4.88 -2.56
C GLN A 184 -23.96 4.39 -2.34
N GLY A 185 -24.19 3.67 -1.25
CA GLY A 185 -25.49 3.24 -0.78
C GLY A 185 -26.12 4.27 0.13
#